data_a636c61801e086337765a5dd5b71ebc4
#
_entry.id   a636c61801e086337765a5dd5b71ebc4
#
_cell.length_a   1.000
_cell.length_b   1.000
_cell.length_c   1.000
_cell.angle_alpha   90.00
_cell.angle_beta   90.00
_cell.angle_gamma   90.00
#
_symmetry.space_group_name_H-M   'P 1'
#
loop_
_entity.id
_entity.type
_entity.pdbx_description
1 polymer ?
#
loop_
_entity_poly.entity_id
_entity_poly.type
_entity_poly.pdbx_seq_one_letter_code
_entity_poly.pdbx_strand_id
1 'polypeptide(L)'
;MNIPLNKTKMLLALLILLVTITGCTTKTPVSSNEDQSLSNQNQSTAPKTETINETSLAEVRNIPSNPPVEYDPSWPDRTVKSSRGYLVNSCVPDELRDKATTLTTSDGVYLSALVLGSGNKGVLLGHEQGYSICSFLDIGTELADNGYLVIIPEYRNHGASQKIQVNEHIELDADAALNELKQMGAKKVFLAGASCGGTTAIVAGVRQELPIEGLIILSSPAQCSNLDAIPSVKEIKAPSLFVFSPGDYGGSIEKHVRQLYQESGATEKELIVDESGYHGTDMYHMGQDGDVLKSRLIDFVIEEFK
;
A
#
# COMPACT_ATOMS: atom_id res chain seq x y z
N MET A 1 -60.80 3.84 4.42
CA MET A 1 -60.69 2.36 4.49
C MET A 1 -59.51 2.06 5.40
N ASN A 2 -59.78 1.75 6.68
CA ASN A 2 -58.80 1.54 7.74
C ASN A 2 -58.38 0.08 7.75
N ILE A 3 -57.07 -0.22 7.82
CA ILE A 3 -56.55 -1.56 8.12
C ILE A 3 -55.59 -1.42 9.31
N PRO A 4 -55.74 -2.26 10.35
CA PRO A 4 -55.16 -2.04 11.66
C PRO A 4 -53.74 -2.63 11.84
N LEU A 5 -53.03 -2.01 12.76
CA LEU A 5 -51.75 -2.40 13.34
C LEU A 5 -51.89 -3.74 14.10
N ASN A 6 -50.97 -4.66 13.84
CA ASN A 6 -50.83 -5.85 14.69
C ASN A 6 -49.49 -5.79 15.44
N LYS A 7 -49.59 -5.64 16.76
CA LYS A 7 -48.48 -5.69 17.72
C LYS A 7 -48.32 -7.13 18.19
N THR A 8 -47.21 -7.75 17.93
CA THR A 8 -46.85 -9.00 18.61
C THR A 8 -45.57 -8.76 19.41
N LYS A 9 -45.70 -8.76 20.71
CA LYS A 9 -44.63 -8.80 21.72
C LYS A 9 -43.99 -10.18 21.70
N MET A 10 -42.65 -10.26 21.72
CA MET A 10 -41.99 -11.48 22.11
C MET A 10 -40.92 -11.22 23.16
N LEU A 11 -41.03 -12.02 24.17
CA LEU A 11 -40.42 -11.97 25.49
C LEU A 11 -38.89 -12.29 25.47
N LEU A 12 -38.26 -11.61 26.39
CA LEU A 12 -36.88 -11.74 26.89
C LEU A 12 -36.65 -13.14 27.51
N ALA A 13 -35.58 -13.81 27.18
CA ALA A 13 -35.03 -14.88 27.98
C ALA A 13 -33.53 -14.63 28.22
N LEU A 14 -33.24 -14.23 29.44
CA LEU A 14 -31.91 -14.00 30.02
C LEU A 14 -31.39 -15.38 30.52
N LEU A 15 -30.27 -15.85 30.00
CA LEU A 15 -29.59 -17.03 30.58
C LEU A 15 -28.20 -16.56 31.07
N ILE A 16 -28.11 -16.50 32.41
CA ILE A 16 -26.88 -16.24 33.15
C ILE A 16 -26.18 -17.59 33.36
N LEU A 17 -24.96 -17.77 32.88
CA LEU A 17 -24.13 -18.91 33.23
C LEU A 17 -22.93 -18.44 34.04
N LEU A 18 -22.98 -18.71 35.36
CA LEU A 18 -21.84 -18.64 36.27
C LEU A 18 -20.92 -19.84 36.05
N VAL A 19 -19.64 -19.60 35.80
CA VAL A 19 -18.60 -20.61 35.95
C VAL A 19 -17.58 -20.15 37.01
N THR A 20 -17.47 -20.97 38.03
CA THR A 20 -16.61 -20.78 39.20
C THR A 20 -15.16 -21.13 38.91
N ILE A 21 -14.28 -20.28 39.48
CA ILE A 21 -12.83 -20.42 39.47
C ILE A 21 -12.40 -21.42 40.54
N THR A 22 -11.60 -22.41 40.19
CA THR A 22 -10.79 -23.15 41.14
C THR A 22 -9.32 -23.07 40.77
N GLY A 23 -8.54 -22.46 41.64
CA GLY A 23 -7.10 -22.32 41.51
C GLY A 23 -6.37 -23.61 41.93
N CYS A 24 -5.18 -23.76 41.36
CA CYS A 24 -4.13 -24.62 41.96
C CYS A 24 -2.76 -23.95 41.73
N THR A 25 -2.16 -23.60 42.86
CA THR A 25 -0.78 -23.16 43.00
C THR A 25 0.15 -24.34 43.14
N THR A 26 1.29 -24.38 42.45
CA THR A 26 2.44 -25.19 42.89
C THR A 26 3.74 -24.38 42.68
N LYS A 27 4.54 -24.39 43.73
CA LYS A 27 5.80 -23.72 43.97
C LYS A 27 6.97 -24.44 43.31
N THR A 28 8.01 -23.65 43.04
CA THR A 28 9.41 -23.92 42.68
C THR A 28 10.11 -25.04 43.52
N PRO A 29 11.28 -25.55 43.07
CA PRO A 29 12.50 -24.97 43.68
C PRO A 29 13.68 -24.67 42.72
N VAL A 30 14.48 -23.73 43.20
CA VAL A 30 15.81 -23.27 42.78
C VAL A 30 16.87 -24.36 43.01
N SER A 31 17.83 -24.50 42.11
CA SER A 31 19.12 -25.09 42.40
C SER A 31 20.24 -24.32 41.71
N SER A 32 21.10 -23.74 42.51
CA SER A 32 22.39 -23.18 42.18
C SER A 32 23.44 -24.29 41.97
N ASN A 33 24.36 -24.13 41.02
CA ASN A 33 25.77 -24.55 41.26
C ASN A 33 26.74 -23.80 40.33
N GLU A 34 27.88 -23.54 40.96
CA GLU A 34 29.01 -22.70 40.63
C GLU A 34 29.98 -23.31 39.59
N ASP A 35 30.75 -22.38 39.01
CA ASP A 35 32.14 -22.43 38.59
C ASP A 35 32.77 -23.67 37.92
N GLN A 36 33.32 -23.42 36.75
CA GLN A 36 34.75 -23.73 36.49
C GLN A 36 35.26 -22.99 35.22
N SER A 37 36.29 -22.19 35.44
CA SER A 37 37.16 -21.54 34.47
C SER A 37 38.01 -22.57 33.72
N LEU A 38 38.09 -22.47 32.39
CA LEU A 38 39.23 -22.97 31.62
C LEU A 38 39.52 -22.02 30.44
N SER A 39 40.67 -21.39 30.53
CA SER A 39 41.32 -20.61 29.50
C SER A 39 41.69 -21.49 28.29
N ASN A 40 41.33 -21.11 27.08
CA ASN A 40 42.04 -21.53 25.90
C ASN A 40 42.13 -20.37 24.91
N GLN A 41 43.33 -19.91 24.67
CA GLN A 41 43.74 -19.02 23.62
C GLN A 41 43.60 -19.79 22.28
N ASN A 42 42.78 -19.31 21.38
CA ASN A 42 42.89 -19.65 19.96
C ASN A 42 42.83 -18.37 19.13
N GLN A 43 43.93 -18.10 18.47
CA GLN A 43 44.06 -17.05 17.45
C GLN A 43 43.04 -17.30 16.35
N SER A 44 42.05 -16.39 16.22
CA SER A 44 41.14 -16.33 15.10
C SER A 44 41.73 -15.39 14.06
N THR A 45 42.18 -15.93 12.96
CA THR A 45 42.41 -15.19 11.73
C THR A 45 41.06 -14.67 11.20
N ALA A 46 40.88 -13.37 11.20
CA ALA A 46 39.71 -12.69 10.63
C ALA A 46 39.60 -13.02 9.12
N PRO A 47 38.41 -13.38 8.62
CA PRO A 47 38.21 -13.50 7.19
C PRO A 47 38.31 -12.11 6.54
N LYS A 48 39.05 -12.03 5.44
CA LYS A 48 39.12 -10.84 4.59
C LYS A 48 37.70 -10.53 4.09
N THR A 49 37.20 -9.38 4.50
CA THR A 49 35.97 -8.80 3.94
C THR A 49 36.24 -8.45 2.49
N GLU A 50 35.72 -9.22 1.56
CA GLU A 50 35.62 -8.81 0.16
C GLU A 50 34.68 -7.62 0.09
N THR A 51 35.21 -6.49 -0.30
CA THR A 51 34.44 -5.27 -0.59
C THR A 51 33.65 -5.55 -1.87
N ILE A 52 32.38 -5.93 -1.73
CA ILE A 52 31.47 -6.04 -2.86
C ILE A 52 31.25 -4.62 -3.38
N ASN A 53 31.61 -4.38 -4.63
CA ASN A 53 31.46 -3.09 -5.29
C ASN A 53 29.96 -2.70 -5.28
N GLU A 54 29.60 -1.60 -4.62
CA GLU A 54 28.21 -1.10 -4.53
C GLU A 54 27.57 -0.89 -5.91
N THR A 55 28.36 -0.59 -6.93
CA THR A 55 27.91 -0.43 -8.32
C THR A 55 27.29 -1.71 -8.90
N SER A 56 27.77 -2.89 -8.53
CA SER A 56 27.23 -4.17 -9.02
C SER A 56 25.88 -4.53 -8.37
N LEU A 57 25.65 -4.07 -7.14
CA LEU A 57 24.40 -4.31 -6.43
C LEU A 57 23.26 -3.37 -6.90
N ALA A 58 23.60 -2.16 -7.36
CA ALA A 58 22.61 -1.23 -7.92
C ALA A 58 22.08 -1.70 -9.28
N GLU A 59 22.92 -2.27 -10.13
CA GLU A 59 22.50 -2.84 -11.43
C GLU A 59 21.61 -4.08 -11.27
N VAL A 60 21.87 -4.94 -10.28
CA VAL A 60 21.04 -6.13 -10.00
C VAL A 60 19.66 -5.74 -9.47
N ARG A 61 19.53 -4.62 -8.75
CA ARG A 61 18.26 -4.14 -8.15
C ARG A 61 17.25 -3.57 -9.14
N ASN A 62 17.66 -3.28 -10.38
CA ASN A 62 16.80 -2.69 -11.42
C ASN A 62 16.27 -3.71 -12.45
N ILE A 63 16.49 -4.99 -12.26
CA ILE A 63 15.96 -6.02 -13.15
C ILE A 63 14.59 -6.45 -12.59
N PRO A 64 13.50 -6.28 -13.37
CA PRO A 64 12.19 -6.80 -12.97
C PRO A 64 12.25 -8.31 -12.69
N SER A 65 11.60 -8.74 -11.62
CA SER A 65 11.58 -10.13 -11.17
C SER A 65 10.77 -11.05 -12.07
N ASN A 66 9.85 -10.47 -12.87
CA ASN A 66 8.96 -11.24 -13.74
C ASN A 66 9.27 -11.03 -15.22
N PRO A 67 9.20 -12.09 -16.07
CA PRO A 67 9.33 -11.95 -17.51
C PRO A 67 8.13 -11.23 -18.12
N PRO A 68 8.28 -10.62 -19.32
CA PRO A 68 7.15 -10.12 -20.08
C PRO A 68 6.11 -11.21 -20.38
N VAL A 69 4.83 -10.87 -20.33
CA VAL A 69 3.75 -11.76 -20.73
C VAL A 69 3.31 -11.47 -22.16
N GLU A 70 2.71 -12.46 -22.82
CA GLU A 70 2.15 -12.26 -24.16
C GLU A 70 0.89 -11.40 -24.09
N TYR A 71 0.69 -10.56 -25.13
CA TYR A 71 -0.50 -9.74 -25.26
C TYR A 71 -1.73 -10.62 -25.51
N ASP A 72 -2.76 -10.44 -24.68
CA ASP A 72 -4.08 -11.03 -24.87
C ASP A 72 -5.01 -9.99 -25.53
N PRO A 73 -5.65 -10.29 -26.68
CA PRO A 73 -6.59 -9.36 -27.35
C PRO A 73 -7.77 -8.93 -26.49
N SER A 74 -8.09 -9.67 -25.42
CA SER A 74 -9.14 -9.28 -24.47
C SER A 74 -8.72 -8.12 -23.55
N TRP A 75 -7.42 -7.75 -23.54
CA TRP A 75 -6.91 -6.69 -22.71
C TRP A 75 -7.29 -5.30 -23.25
N PRO A 76 -7.28 -4.26 -22.39
CA PRO A 76 -7.73 -2.92 -22.78
C PRO A 76 -6.97 -2.32 -23.97
N ASP A 77 -7.69 -1.60 -24.85
CA ASP A 77 -7.18 -0.96 -26.08
C ASP A 77 -6.04 0.07 -25.88
N ARG A 78 -5.76 0.46 -24.63
CA ARG A 78 -4.72 1.44 -24.28
C ARG A 78 -3.39 0.82 -23.95
N THR A 79 -3.13 -0.40 -24.41
CA THR A 79 -1.89 -1.14 -24.12
C THR A 79 -0.91 -0.98 -25.27
N VAL A 80 0.35 -0.69 -24.92
CA VAL A 80 1.51 -0.69 -25.82
C VAL A 80 2.59 -1.60 -25.26
N LYS A 81 3.56 -2.00 -26.10
CA LYS A 81 4.74 -2.75 -25.65
C LYS A 81 5.91 -1.81 -25.46
N SER A 82 6.64 -1.96 -24.35
CA SER A 82 7.96 -1.35 -24.18
C SER A 82 9.01 -2.01 -25.11
N SER A 83 10.19 -1.42 -25.23
CA SER A 83 11.30 -2.03 -26.00
C SER A 83 11.74 -3.36 -25.40
N ARG A 84 11.50 -3.59 -24.11
CA ARG A 84 11.77 -4.82 -23.37
C ARG A 84 10.65 -5.86 -23.49
N GLY A 85 9.55 -5.54 -24.21
CA GLY A 85 8.42 -6.43 -24.43
C GLY A 85 7.34 -6.42 -23.35
N TYR A 86 7.49 -5.63 -22.27
CA TYR A 86 6.48 -5.50 -21.24
C TYR A 86 5.28 -4.69 -21.73
N LEU A 87 4.10 -5.09 -21.30
CA LEU A 87 2.86 -4.36 -21.56
C LEU A 87 2.77 -3.17 -20.62
N VAL A 88 2.40 -2.03 -21.14
CA VAL A 88 2.29 -0.79 -20.36
C VAL A 88 1.17 0.07 -20.96
N ASN A 89 0.52 0.87 -20.12
CA ASN A 89 -0.52 1.80 -20.57
C ASN A 89 0.07 2.83 -21.55
N SER A 90 -0.64 3.11 -22.63
CA SER A 90 -0.22 4.08 -23.65
C SER A 90 -0.09 5.51 -23.12
N CYS A 91 -0.69 5.83 -21.97
CA CYS A 91 -0.52 7.12 -21.31
C CYS A 91 0.90 7.34 -20.75
N VAL A 92 1.66 6.26 -20.54
CA VAL A 92 3.04 6.36 -20.07
C VAL A 92 3.93 6.88 -21.19
N PRO A 93 4.70 7.97 -20.95
CA PRO A 93 5.65 8.51 -21.93
C PRO A 93 6.67 7.48 -22.39
N ASP A 94 7.11 7.57 -23.65
CA ASP A 94 7.99 6.60 -24.29
C ASP A 94 9.28 6.34 -23.50
N GLU A 95 9.86 7.39 -22.91
CA GLU A 95 11.09 7.34 -22.11
C GLU A 95 10.94 6.56 -20.79
N LEU A 96 9.71 6.40 -20.29
CA LEU A 96 9.43 5.65 -19.06
C LEU A 96 8.93 4.23 -19.32
N ARG A 97 8.56 3.88 -20.55
CA ARG A 97 7.98 2.55 -20.88
C ARG A 97 8.93 1.40 -20.56
N ASP A 98 10.22 1.60 -20.64
CA ASP A 98 11.21 0.57 -20.29
C ASP A 98 11.37 0.35 -18.78
N LYS A 99 10.71 1.16 -17.96
CA LYS A 99 10.54 0.94 -16.51
C LYS A 99 9.36 0.05 -16.18
N ALA A 100 8.59 -0.38 -17.19
CA ALA A 100 7.48 -1.30 -16.99
C ALA A 100 7.96 -2.69 -16.61
N THR A 101 7.16 -3.35 -15.77
CA THR A 101 7.30 -4.76 -15.38
C THR A 101 5.92 -5.41 -15.35
N THR A 102 5.91 -6.75 -15.22
CA THR A 102 4.70 -7.52 -14.96
C THR A 102 4.74 -8.05 -13.54
N LEU A 103 3.70 -7.78 -12.77
CA LEU A 103 3.48 -8.42 -11.48
C LEU A 103 2.52 -9.60 -11.66
N THR A 104 2.70 -10.65 -10.85
CA THR A 104 1.75 -11.76 -10.79
C THR A 104 1.19 -11.83 -9.38
N THR A 105 -0.11 -11.69 -9.26
CA THR A 105 -0.81 -11.80 -7.98
C THR A 105 -0.86 -13.26 -7.51
N SER A 106 -1.15 -13.50 -6.23
CA SER A 106 -1.25 -14.85 -5.68
C SER A 106 -2.43 -15.66 -6.25
N ASP A 107 -3.43 -14.99 -6.83
CA ASP A 107 -4.54 -15.61 -7.55
C ASP A 107 -4.30 -15.70 -9.08
N GLY A 108 -3.07 -15.39 -9.53
CA GLY A 108 -2.60 -15.62 -10.89
C GLY A 108 -2.96 -14.53 -11.90
N VAL A 109 -3.37 -13.34 -11.45
CA VAL A 109 -3.67 -12.19 -12.32
C VAL A 109 -2.37 -11.47 -12.68
N TYR A 110 -2.20 -11.12 -13.96
CA TYR A 110 -1.07 -10.32 -14.43
C TYR A 110 -1.38 -8.83 -14.38
N LEU A 111 -0.51 -8.07 -13.77
CA LEU A 111 -0.62 -6.62 -13.66
C LEU A 111 0.55 -5.96 -14.37
N SER A 112 0.27 -4.88 -15.09
CA SER A 112 1.29 -3.93 -15.51
C SER A 112 1.67 -3.06 -14.31
N ALA A 113 2.94 -2.72 -14.18
CA ALA A 113 3.42 -1.79 -13.18
C ALA A 113 4.61 -1.00 -13.72
N LEU A 114 4.81 0.21 -13.20
CA LEU A 114 6.06 0.96 -13.36
C LEU A 114 6.89 0.83 -12.09
N VAL A 115 8.18 0.61 -12.26
CA VAL A 115 9.18 0.66 -11.19
C VAL A 115 10.16 1.76 -11.50
N LEU A 116 10.17 2.81 -10.67
CA LEU A 116 10.97 4.00 -10.85
C LEU A 116 12.00 4.12 -9.72
N GLY A 117 13.15 4.71 -10.04
CA GLY A 117 14.20 4.93 -9.05
C GLY A 117 14.87 3.64 -8.56
N SER A 118 15.49 3.71 -7.39
CA SER A 118 16.18 2.59 -6.74
C SER A 118 16.44 2.91 -5.28
N GLY A 119 16.80 1.91 -4.48
CA GLY A 119 17.13 2.11 -3.07
C GLY A 119 16.43 1.12 -2.15
N ASN A 120 16.48 1.39 -0.86
CA ASN A 120 15.89 0.54 0.19
C ASN A 120 14.63 1.15 0.83
N LYS A 121 14.20 2.33 0.37
CA LYS A 121 12.97 3.02 0.78
C LYS A 121 11.95 2.84 -0.34
N GLY A 122 10.99 1.92 -0.14
CA GLY A 122 9.95 1.62 -1.12
C GLY A 122 8.75 2.55 -0.99
N VAL A 123 8.18 2.99 -2.09
CA VAL A 123 6.92 3.76 -2.13
C VAL A 123 5.93 3.04 -3.01
N LEU A 124 4.75 2.73 -2.49
CA LEU A 124 3.60 2.24 -3.25
C LEU A 124 2.66 3.40 -3.55
N LEU A 125 2.31 3.59 -4.82
CA LEU A 125 1.34 4.58 -5.28
C LEU A 125 0.15 3.87 -5.94
N GLY A 126 -1.01 3.84 -5.27
CA GLY A 126 -2.21 3.14 -5.71
C GLY A 126 -3.25 4.07 -6.32
N HIS A 127 -3.57 3.90 -7.62
CA HIS A 127 -4.51 4.73 -8.34
C HIS A 127 -5.99 4.46 -7.99
N GLU A 128 -6.87 5.38 -8.35
CA GLU A 128 -8.32 5.30 -8.19
C GLU A 128 -8.97 4.28 -9.14
N GLN A 129 -10.15 3.81 -8.79
CA GLN A 129 -10.96 3.04 -9.71
C GLN A 129 -11.38 3.89 -10.92
N GLY A 130 -11.22 3.34 -12.11
CA GLY A 130 -11.50 4.04 -13.38
C GLY A 130 -10.35 4.90 -13.90
N TYR A 131 -9.26 5.03 -13.13
CA TYR A 131 -8.02 5.72 -13.49
C TYR A 131 -6.94 4.72 -13.88
N SER A 132 -5.70 5.16 -13.93
CA SER A 132 -4.59 4.35 -14.40
C SER A 132 -3.29 4.70 -13.68
N ILE A 133 -2.26 3.94 -13.99
CA ILE A 133 -0.87 4.18 -13.57
C ILE A 133 -0.43 5.64 -13.73
N CYS A 134 -1.00 6.37 -14.72
CA CYS A 134 -0.60 7.75 -15.02
C CYS A 134 -1.12 8.78 -14.01
N SER A 135 -2.09 8.44 -13.17
CA SER A 135 -2.60 9.37 -12.18
C SER A 135 -1.57 9.75 -11.10
N PHE A 136 -0.56 8.89 -10.89
CA PHE A 136 0.54 9.13 -9.95
C PHE A 136 1.92 9.27 -10.63
N LEU A 137 1.97 9.38 -11.95
CA LEU A 137 3.24 9.29 -12.68
C LEU A 137 4.20 10.44 -12.34
N ASP A 138 3.71 11.65 -12.22
CA ASP A 138 4.49 12.83 -11.88
C ASP A 138 5.04 12.76 -10.45
N ILE A 139 4.21 12.44 -9.46
CA ILE A 139 4.65 12.21 -8.08
C ILE A 139 5.66 11.06 -8.01
N GLY A 140 5.38 9.95 -8.71
CA GLY A 140 6.26 8.78 -8.72
C GLY A 140 7.62 9.09 -9.32
N THR A 141 7.67 9.88 -10.39
CA THR A 141 8.93 10.30 -11.03
C THR A 141 9.73 11.21 -10.10
N GLU A 142 9.09 12.20 -9.47
CA GLU A 142 9.77 13.13 -8.57
C GLU A 142 10.29 12.41 -7.31
N LEU A 143 9.55 11.48 -6.73
CA LEU A 143 10.03 10.65 -5.62
C LEU A 143 11.21 9.77 -6.04
N ALA A 144 11.17 9.19 -7.24
CA ALA A 144 12.28 8.41 -7.77
C ALA A 144 13.55 9.23 -7.94
N ASP A 145 13.44 10.48 -8.41
CA ASP A 145 14.55 11.43 -8.52
C ASP A 145 15.11 11.84 -7.15
N ASN A 146 14.29 11.78 -6.11
CA ASN A 146 14.68 11.96 -4.71
C ASN A 146 15.24 10.68 -4.04
N GLY A 147 15.49 9.61 -4.81
CA GLY A 147 16.18 8.42 -4.34
C GLY A 147 15.28 7.36 -3.68
N TYR A 148 13.97 7.41 -3.91
CA TYR A 148 13.04 6.36 -3.50
C TYR A 148 12.90 5.30 -4.58
N LEU A 149 12.64 4.06 -4.17
CA LEU A 149 12.21 2.97 -5.04
C LEU A 149 10.68 2.99 -5.11
N VAL A 150 10.14 3.48 -6.22
CA VAL A 150 8.70 3.70 -6.38
C VAL A 150 8.10 2.59 -7.24
N ILE A 151 6.96 2.05 -6.83
CA ILE A 151 6.14 1.18 -7.64
C ILE A 151 4.74 1.77 -7.81
N ILE A 152 4.29 1.82 -9.06
CA ILE A 152 2.94 2.24 -9.44
C ILE A 152 2.30 1.05 -10.16
N PRO A 153 1.55 0.18 -9.46
CA PRO A 153 0.81 -0.88 -10.12
C PRO A 153 -0.39 -0.30 -10.88
N GLU A 154 -0.73 -0.91 -11.99
CA GLU A 154 -2.02 -0.73 -12.62
C GLU A 154 -2.91 -1.89 -12.16
N TYR A 155 -3.93 -1.60 -11.36
CA TYR A 155 -4.77 -2.64 -10.76
C TYR A 155 -5.51 -3.47 -11.80
N ARG A 156 -5.92 -4.69 -11.46
CA ARG A 156 -6.72 -5.58 -12.31
C ARG A 156 -7.89 -4.85 -12.95
N ASN A 157 -8.22 -5.17 -14.18
CA ASN A 157 -9.26 -4.53 -14.99
C ASN A 157 -8.98 -3.08 -15.41
N HIS A 158 -7.79 -2.53 -15.14
CA HIS A 158 -7.39 -1.18 -15.53
C HIS A 158 -6.22 -1.22 -16.52
N GLY A 159 -6.16 -0.23 -17.39
CA GLY A 159 -5.05 0.06 -18.30
C GLY A 159 -4.50 -1.17 -19.02
N ALA A 160 -3.22 -1.47 -18.83
CA ALA A 160 -2.53 -2.60 -19.44
C ALA A 160 -2.53 -3.87 -18.58
N SER A 161 -3.21 -3.86 -17.44
CA SER A 161 -3.36 -5.04 -16.59
C SER A 161 -4.45 -5.99 -17.09
N GLN A 162 -4.33 -7.26 -16.72
CA GLN A 162 -5.25 -8.30 -17.17
C GLN A 162 -6.69 -7.99 -16.77
N LYS A 163 -7.60 -8.23 -17.72
CA LYS A 163 -9.05 -8.12 -17.54
C LYS A 163 -9.61 -9.45 -17.02
N ILE A 164 -10.31 -9.38 -15.89
CA ILE A 164 -10.97 -10.54 -15.29
C ILE A 164 -12.45 -10.23 -15.06
N GLN A 165 -13.28 -11.28 -15.02
CA GLN A 165 -14.74 -11.12 -14.91
C GLN A 165 -15.20 -10.70 -13.51
N VAL A 166 -14.47 -11.11 -12.46
CA VAL A 166 -14.81 -10.86 -11.06
C VAL A 166 -13.74 -9.97 -10.47
N ASN A 167 -14.11 -8.77 -10.02
CA ASN A 167 -13.19 -7.80 -9.44
C ASN A 167 -13.17 -7.91 -7.90
N GLU A 168 -13.02 -9.14 -7.42
CA GLU A 168 -12.76 -9.42 -6.01
C GLU A 168 -11.26 -9.47 -5.77
N HIS A 169 -10.84 -9.26 -4.53
CA HIS A 169 -9.43 -9.41 -4.10
C HIS A 169 -8.44 -8.40 -4.71
N ILE A 170 -8.87 -7.14 -4.87
CA ILE A 170 -7.97 -6.07 -5.35
C ILE A 170 -6.79 -5.82 -4.39
N GLU A 171 -6.89 -6.23 -3.13
CA GLU A 171 -5.78 -6.20 -2.18
C GLU A 171 -4.59 -7.06 -2.61
N LEU A 172 -4.82 -8.12 -3.39
CA LEU A 172 -3.75 -8.98 -3.91
C LEU A 172 -2.89 -8.24 -4.96
N ASP A 173 -3.44 -7.22 -5.60
CA ASP A 173 -2.70 -6.39 -6.56
C ASP A 173 -1.66 -5.53 -5.83
N ALA A 174 -2.06 -4.91 -4.72
CA ALA A 174 -1.14 -4.16 -3.88
C ALA A 174 -0.15 -5.10 -3.14
N ASP A 175 -0.59 -6.29 -2.71
CA ASP A 175 0.30 -7.32 -2.16
C ASP A 175 1.41 -7.68 -3.16
N ALA A 176 1.07 -7.87 -4.44
CA ALA A 176 2.04 -8.17 -5.48
C ALA A 176 3.04 -7.02 -5.68
N ALA A 177 2.57 -5.77 -5.65
CA ALA A 177 3.43 -4.59 -5.74
C ALA A 177 4.37 -4.45 -4.53
N LEU A 178 3.88 -4.67 -3.31
CA LEU A 178 4.68 -4.64 -2.09
C LEU A 178 5.72 -5.77 -2.05
N ASN A 179 5.36 -6.96 -2.54
CA ASN A 179 6.29 -8.07 -2.68
C ASN A 179 7.40 -7.74 -3.70
N GLU A 180 7.07 -7.08 -4.82
CA GLU A 180 8.07 -6.66 -5.80
C GLU A 180 9.03 -5.63 -5.19
N LEU A 181 8.54 -4.61 -4.48
CA LEU A 181 9.38 -3.66 -3.74
C LEU A 181 10.36 -4.39 -2.80
N LYS A 182 9.87 -5.38 -2.05
CA LYS A 182 10.69 -6.20 -1.14
C LYS A 182 11.77 -6.97 -1.90
N GLN A 183 11.42 -7.61 -3.02
CA GLN A 183 12.35 -8.36 -3.87
C GLN A 183 13.42 -7.45 -4.47
N MET A 184 13.05 -6.24 -4.86
CA MET A 184 13.97 -5.22 -5.38
C MET A 184 14.83 -4.55 -4.29
N GLY A 185 14.66 -4.93 -3.04
CA GLY A 185 15.53 -4.54 -1.93
C GLY A 185 14.99 -3.48 -0.99
N ALA A 186 13.72 -3.09 -1.12
CA ALA A 186 13.09 -2.24 -0.11
C ALA A 186 13.15 -2.91 1.27
N LYS A 187 13.46 -2.13 2.29
CA LYS A 187 13.54 -2.57 3.70
C LYS A 187 12.40 -2.01 4.54
N LYS A 188 11.75 -0.99 4.03
CA LYS A 188 10.64 -0.26 4.63
C LYS A 188 9.82 0.38 3.51
N VAL A 189 8.56 0.70 3.77
CA VAL A 189 7.63 1.17 2.75
C VAL A 189 6.82 2.38 3.22
N PHE A 190 6.58 3.30 2.28
CA PHE A 190 5.59 4.35 2.39
C PHE A 190 4.38 3.98 1.51
N LEU A 191 3.19 4.11 2.05
CA LEU A 191 1.95 3.77 1.36
C LEU A 191 1.23 5.06 0.95
N ALA A 192 0.89 5.18 -0.32
CA ALA A 192 0.05 6.26 -0.80
C ALA A 192 -1.00 5.72 -1.78
N GLY A 193 -2.20 6.28 -1.71
CA GLY A 193 -3.24 5.90 -2.64
C GLY A 193 -4.43 6.82 -2.64
N ALA A 194 -5.15 6.81 -3.77
CA ALA A 194 -6.33 7.62 -3.97
C ALA A 194 -7.56 6.72 -4.12
N SER A 195 -8.69 7.16 -3.57
CA SER A 195 -9.97 6.44 -3.62
C SER A 195 -9.80 4.96 -3.20
N CYS A 196 -10.30 4.03 -3.98
CA CYS A 196 -10.13 2.58 -3.74
C CYS A 196 -8.65 2.16 -3.65
N GLY A 197 -7.73 2.86 -4.32
CA GLY A 197 -6.30 2.61 -4.21
C GLY A 197 -5.75 2.86 -2.82
N GLY A 198 -6.25 3.88 -2.11
CA GLY A 198 -5.88 4.13 -0.72
C GLY A 198 -6.44 3.08 0.24
N THR A 199 -7.72 2.70 0.07
CA THR A 199 -8.33 1.59 0.83
C THR A 199 -7.52 0.31 0.66
N THR A 200 -7.14 0.00 -0.58
CA THR A 200 -6.34 -1.19 -0.94
C THR A 200 -4.94 -1.13 -0.33
N ALA A 201 -4.27 0.03 -0.40
CA ALA A 201 -2.93 0.22 0.18
C ALA A 201 -2.91 0.03 1.70
N ILE A 202 -3.93 0.54 2.42
CA ILE A 202 -4.08 0.34 3.87
C ILE A 202 -4.22 -1.15 4.19
N VAL A 203 -5.14 -1.86 3.50
CA VAL A 203 -5.43 -3.27 3.79
C VAL A 203 -4.24 -4.17 3.44
N ALA A 204 -3.61 -3.95 2.29
CA ALA A 204 -2.44 -4.72 1.86
C ALA A 204 -1.22 -4.44 2.75
N GLY A 205 -0.99 -3.17 3.13
CA GLY A 205 0.17 -2.75 3.90
C GLY A 205 0.34 -3.51 5.22
N VAL A 206 -0.75 -3.67 5.99
CA VAL A 206 -0.69 -4.37 7.30
C VAL A 206 -0.54 -5.89 7.17
N ARG A 207 -0.72 -6.44 5.96
CA ARG A 207 -0.54 -7.87 5.68
C ARG A 207 0.91 -8.22 5.34
N GLN A 208 1.75 -7.19 5.11
CA GLN A 208 3.14 -7.35 4.69
C GLN A 208 4.10 -7.26 5.87
N GLU A 209 5.29 -7.84 5.68
CA GLU A 209 6.35 -7.79 6.68
C GLU A 209 7.20 -6.51 6.63
N LEU A 210 7.05 -5.69 5.56
CA LEU A 210 7.79 -4.44 5.44
C LEU A 210 7.28 -3.43 6.46
N PRO A 211 8.17 -2.82 7.28
CA PRO A 211 7.77 -1.72 8.16
C PRO A 211 7.14 -0.58 7.35
N ILE A 212 5.96 -0.12 7.80
CA ILE A 212 5.27 1.03 7.21
C ILE A 212 5.82 2.28 7.90
N GLU A 213 6.39 3.20 7.13
CA GLU A 213 7.00 4.44 7.63
C GLU A 213 6.14 5.69 7.38
N GLY A 214 5.09 5.56 6.57
CA GLY A 214 4.12 6.63 6.35
C GLY A 214 2.93 6.22 5.50
N LEU A 215 1.88 7.04 5.56
CA LEU A 215 0.63 6.82 4.84
C LEU A 215 0.08 8.13 4.28
N ILE A 216 -0.28 8.14 2.99
CA ILE A 216 -1.05 9.22 2.35
C ILE A 216 -2.35 8.64 1.78
N ILE A 217 -3.47 9.27 2.13
CA ILE A 217 -4.81 8.87 1.68
C ILE A 217 -5.51 10.06 1.03
N LEU A 218 -5.83 9.92 -0.26
CA LEU A 218 -6.53 10.93 -1.06
C LEU A 218 -7.97 10.46 -1.37
N SER A 219 -8.98 11.13 -0.87
CA SER A 219 -10.40 10.83 -1.15
C SER A 219 -10.78 9.34 -1.01
N SER A 220 -10.15 8.61 -0.09
CA SER A 220 -10.36 7.15 0.00
C SER A 220 -11.58 6.81 0.84
N PRO A 221 -12.48 5.96 0.34
CA PRO A 221 -13.56 5.41 1.14
C PRO A 221 -13.00 4.47 2.23
N ALA A 222 -13.66 4.41 3.38
CA ALA A 222 -13.34 3.44 4.43
C ALA A 222 -13.59 1.98 3.97
N GLN A 223 -14.48 1.82 2.99
CA GLN A 223 -14.81 0.54 2.38
C GLN A 223 -14.80 0.65 0.85
N CYS A 224 -14.13 -0.26 0.17
CA CYS A 224 -14.14 -0.35 -1.29
C CYS A 224 -14.20 -1.82 -1.71
N SER A 225 -15.12 -2.17 -2.62
CA SER A 225 -15.40 -3.55 -2.98
C SER A 225 -15.72 -4.39 -1.72
N ASN A 226 -14.99 -5.44 -1.48
CA ASN A 226 -15.09 -6.29 -0.27
C ASN A 226 -14.13 -5.88 0.86
N LEU A 227 -13.36 -4.80 0.69
CA LEU A 227 -12.36 -4.36 1.65
C LEU A 227 -12.95 -3.38 2.67
N ASP A 228 -12.56 -3.54 3.94
CA ASP A 228 -12.78 -2.60 5.02
C ASP A 228 -11.42 -2.15 5.56
N ALA A 229 -11.07 -0.88 5.38
CA ALA A 229 -9.80 -0.32 5.82
C ALA A 229 -9.79 0.05 7.32
N ILE A 230 -10.93 0.09 8.00
CA ILE A 230 -11.01 0.54 9.40
C ILE A 230 -10.20 -0.35 10.36
N PRO A 231 -10.26 -1.69 10.30
CA PRO A 231 -9.42 -2.51 11.14
C PRO A 231 -7.93 -2.25 10.89
N SER A 232 -7.54 -2.18 9.61
CA SER A 232 -6.14 -2.05 9.19
C SER A 232 -5.54 -0.67 9.51
N VAL A 233 -6.29 0.42 9.33
CA VAL A 233 -5.76 1.77 9.61
C VAL A 233 -5.43 1.98 11.09
N LYS A 234 -6.08 1.24 12.01
CA LYS A 234 -5.77 1.24 13.45
C LYS A 234 -4.41 0.64 13.77
N GLU A 235 -3.94 -0.27 12.92
CA GLU A 235 -2.66 -0.95 13.10
C GLU A 235 -1.49 -0.09 12.60
N ILE A 236 -1.72 0.81 11.63
CA ILE A 236 -0.70 1.71 11.10
C ILE A 236 -0.39 2.79 12.14
N LYS A 237 0.88 2.80 12.63
CA LYS A 237 1.38 3.76 13.64
C LYS A 237 2.24 4.86 13.04
N ALA A 238 2.60 4.71 11.78
CA ALA A 238 3.41 5.66 11.04
C ALA A 238 2.68 7.01 10.83
N PRO A 239 3.40 8.11 10.67
CA PRO A 239 2.84 9.39 10.29
C PRO A 239 1.88 9.27 9.11
N SER A 240 0.71 9.92 9.19
CA SER A 240 -0.36 9.72 8.21
C SER A 240 -1.00 11.03 7.78
N LEU A 241 -1.12 11.23 6.47
CA LEU A 241 -1.76 12.38 5.85
C LEU A 241 -3.06 11.94 5.15
N PHE A 242 -4.16 12.59 5.50
CA PHE A 242 -5.48 12.35 4.93
C PHE A 242 -5.94 13.60 4.21
N VAL A 243 -6.42 13.44 2.97
CA VAL A 243 -6.89 14.54 2.13
C VAL A 243 -8.26 14.21 1.56
N PHE A 244 -9.16 15.15 1.58
CA PHE A 244 -10.45 15.06 0.89
C PHE A 244 -10.90 16.42 0.40
N SER A 245 -11.85 16.43 -0.53
CA SER A 245 -12.49 17.65 -1.01
C SER A 245 -13.96 17.67 -0.57
N PRO A 246 -14.47 18.81 -0.04
CA PRO A 246 -15.88 18.96 0.32
C PRO A 246 -16.78 18.76 -0.91
N GLY A 247 -17.90 18.06 -0.71
CA GLY A 247 -18.85 17.79 -1.79
C GLY A 247 -18.47 16.63 -2.70
N ASP A 248 -17.27 16.07 -2.60
CA ASP A 248 -16.83 14.87 -3.33
C ASP A 248 -17.83 13.72 -3.11
N TYR A 249 -18.35 13.16 -4.23
CA TYR A 249 -19.48 12.21 -4.23
C TYR A 249 -20.65 12.62 -3.33
N GLY A 250 -21.04 13.90 -3.41
CA GLY A 250 -22.13 14.43 -2.58
C GLY A 250 -21.81 14.50 -1.08
N GLY A 251 -20.52 14.60 -0.72
CA GLY A 251 -20.00 14.66 0.64
C GLY A 251 -19.88 13.31 1.35
N SER A 252 -20.08 12.19 0.63
CA SER A 252 -19.90 10.86 1.23
C SER A 252 -18.44 10.54 1.50
N ILE A 253 -17.53 10.95 0.62
CA ILE A 253 -16.10 10.73 0.77
C ILE A 253 -15.53 11.46 1.98
N GLU A 254 -15.94 12.69 2.22
CA GLU A 254 -15.57 13.42 3.44
C GLU A 254 -15.81 12.59 4.70
N LYS A 255 -17.00 11.98 4.82
CA LYS A 255 -17.34 11.14 5.99
C LYS A 255 -16.40 9.97 6.14
N HIS A 256 -16.06 9.30 5.04
CA HIS A 256 -15.16 8.16 5.03
C HIS A 256 -13.73 8.56 5.40
N VAL A 257 -13.18 9.62 4.79
CA VAL A 257 -11.82 10.09 5.10
C VAL A 257 -11.72 10.57 6.55
N ARG A 258 -12.73 11.31 7.04
CA ARG A 258 -12.77 11.71 8.46
C ARG A 258 -12.86 10.50 9.40
N GLN A 259 -13.59 9.45 9.02
CA GLN A 259 -13.63 8.21 9.79
C GLN A 259 -12.26 7.51 9.80
N LEU A 260 -11.60 7.37 8.65
CA LEU A 260 -10.24 6.82 8.57
C LEU A 260 -9.26 7.64 9.42
N TYR A 261 -9.32 8.97 9.34
CA TYR A 261 -8.50 9.86 10.16
C TYR A 261 -8.75 9.66 11.66
N GLN A 262 -10.01 9.58 12.10
CA GLN A 262 -10.37 9.39 13.51
C GLN A 262 -9.89 8.04 14.04
N GLU A 263 -10.09 6.97 13.26
CA GLU A 263 -9.77 5.59 13.62
C GLU A 263 -8.29 5.24 13.41
N SER A 264 -7.52 6.07 12.69
CA SER A 264 -6.10 5.86 12.44
C SER A 264 -5.33 5.70 13.74
N GLY A 265 -4.48 4.66 13.76
CA GLY A 265 -3.57 4.38 14.86
C GLY A 265 -2.33 5.26 14.89
N ALA A 266 -2.11 6.11 13.89
CA ALA A 266 -0.98 7.02 13.80
C ALA A 266 -0.96 8.01 14.97
N THR A 267 0.24 8.21 15.54
CA THR A 267 0.46 9.22 16.60
C THR A 267 0.57 10.62 16.04
N GLU A 268 1.10 10.73 14.82
CA GLU A 268 1.22 11.97 14.05
C GLU A 268 0.33 11.84 12.82
N LYS A 269 -0.69 12.69 12.73
CA LYS A 269 -1.64 12.66 11.61
C LYS A 269 -2.14 14.04 11.26
N GLU A 270 -2.19 14.30 9.96
CA GLU A 270 -2.66 15.55 9.36
C GLU A 270 -3.93 15.30 8.54
N LEU A 271 -4.84 16.27 8.54
CA LEU A 271 -6.04 16.26 7.72
C LEU A 271 -6.09 17.54 6.90
N ILE A 272 -5.97 17.40 5.57
CA ILE A 272 -6.11 18.51 4.62
C ILE A 272 -7.52 18.49 4.02
N VAL A 273 -8.16 19.65 4.02
CA VAL A 273 -9.39 19.91 3.28
C VAL A 273 -9.01 20.66 2.01
N ASP A 274 -9.11 20.01 0.87
CA ASP A 274 -8.88 20.61 -0.44
C ASP A 274 -10.19 21.16 -0.98
N GLU A 275 -10.23 22.47 -1.22
CA GLU A 275 -11.47 23.17 -1.61
C GLU A 275 -11.80 23.06 -3.10
N SER A 276 -11.07 22.24 -3.88
CA SER A 276 -11.25 22.14 -5.33
C SER A 276 -12.56 21.47 -5.76
N GLY A 277 -13.16 20.62 -4.92
CA GLY A 277 -14.34 19.81 -5.26
C GLY A 277 -13.99 18.56 -6.07
N TYR A 278 -12.72 18.31 -6.39
CA TYR A 278 -12.28 17.16 -7.17
C TYR A 278 -12.05 15.92 -6.31
N HIS A 279 -12.02 14.74 -6.98
CA HIS A 279 -11.82 13.45 -6.35
C HIS A 279 -10.39 12.94 -6.55
N GLY A 280 -9.80 12.35 -5.51
CA GLY A 280 -8.55 11.62 -5.61
C GLY A 280 -7.41 12.45 -6.16
N THR A 281 -6.73 11.93 -7.17
CA THR A 281 -5.59 12.61 -7.81
C THR A 281 -6.00 13.84 -8.62
N ASP A 282 -7.28 13.96 -9.02
CA ASP A 282 -7.76 15.16 -9.71
C ASP A 282 -7.67 16.42 -8.83
N MET A 283 -7.63 16.30 -7.50
CA MET A 283 -7.41 17.44 -6.61
C MET A 283 -6.10 18.18 -6.96
N TYR A 284 -5.01 17.45 -7.23
CA TYR A 284 -3.75 18.09 -7.60
C TYR A 284 -3.53 18.24 -9.12
N HIS A 285 -4.24 17.47 -9.96
CA HIS A 285 -4.14 17.64 -11.41
C HIS A 285 -4.99 18.77 -11.96
N MET A 286 -6.15 19.02 -11.36
CA MET A 286 -7.19 19.93 -11.88
C MET A 286 -7.56 21.04 -10.89
N GLY A 287 -7.23 20.89 -9.62
CA GLY A 287 -7.51 21.89 -8.59
C GLY A 287 -6.74 23.19 -8.82
N GLN A 288 -7.30 24.34 -8.42
CA GLN A 288 -6.67 25.64 -8.56
C GLN A 288 -5.31 25.72 -7.83
N ASP A 289 -5.23 25.09 -6.65
CA ASP A 289 -4.02 25.01 -5.82
C ASP A 289 -3.36 23.61 -5.94
N GLY A 290 -3.59 22.90 -7.05
CA GLY A 290 -3.14 21.52 -7.25
C GLY A 290 -1.64 21.34 -7.12
N ASP A 291 -0.82 22.28 -7.63
CA ASP A 291 0.64 22.24 -7.48
C ASP A 291 1.08 22.37 -6.02
N VAL A 292 0.34 23.15 -5.21
CA VAL A 292 0.62 23.29 -3.76
C VAL A 292 0.31 21.96 -3.05
N LEU A 293 -0.83 21.36 -3.37
CA LEU A 293 -1.18 20.05 -2.81
C LEU A 293 -0.17 18.98 -3.23
N LYS A 294 0.18 18.91 -4.52
CA LYS A 294 1.19 17.97 -5.03
C LYS A 294 2.53 18.12 -4.29
N SER A 295 3.03 19.35 -4.16
CA SER A 295 4.26 19.61 -3.40
C SER A 295 4.14 19.14 -1.96
N ARG A 296 3.01 19.40 -1.29
CA ARG A 296 2.80 18.95 0.10
C ARG A 296 2.81 17.42 0.23
N LEU A 297 2.24 16.70 -0.74
CA LEU A 297 2.26 15.23 -0.74
C LEU A 297 3.69 14.68 -0.86
N ILE A 298 4.49 15.27 -1.76
CA ILE A 298 5.89 14.88 -1.97
C ILE A 298 6.73 15.22 -0.74
N ASP A 299 6.60 16.44 -0.22
CA ASP A 299 7.31 16.90 0.98
C ASP A 299 6.99 15.99 2.18
N PHE A 300 5.74 15.58 2.36
CA PHE A 300 5.35 14.68 3.44
C PHE A 300 6.09 13.33 3.34
N VAL A 301 6.24 12.77 2.13
CA VAL A 301 7.04 11.55 1.95
C VAL A 301 8.50 11.81 2.31
N ILE A 302 9.09 12.92 1.86
CA ILE A 302 10.50 13.25 2.09
C ILE A 302 10.78 13.52 3.58
N GLU A 303 9.86 14.20 4.26
CA GLU A 303 9.97 14.55 5.68
C GLU A 303 9.85 13.34 6.59
N GLU A 304 8.92 12.44 6.31
CA GLU A 304 8.59 11.33 7.19
C GLU A 304 9.35 10.05 6.85
N PHE A 305 9.75 9.88 5.60
CA PHE A 305 10.44 8.67 5.15
C PHE A 305 11.97 8.84 5.12
N LYS A 306 12.56 9.10 6.27
CA LYS A 306 14.01 9.31 6.46
C LYS A 306 14.85 8.05 6.47
#